data_8af2b3bcef571e2e7933dbde16670df7
#
_entry.id   8af2b3bcef571e2e7933dbde16670df7
#
_cell.length_a   1.000
_cell.length_b   1.000
_cell.length_c   1.000
_cell.angle_alpha   90.00
_cell.angle_beta   90.00
_cell.angle_gamma   90.00
#
_symmetry.space_group_name_H-M   'P 1'
#
loop_
_entity.id
_entity.type
_entity.pdbx_description
1 polymer ?
#
loop_
_entity_poly.entity_id
_entity_poly.type
_entity_poly.pdbx_seq_one_letter_code
_entity_poly.pdbx_strand_id
1 'polypeptide(L)'
;MKNLTINCKGIEISNDKTICLIAGPCQLETEQHALDMAGKINEIAKKYNIGFVYKTSFDKANRTSLQGKRGVGLDRSLPIFDKIKKELDIPILTDVHNVEQCTAVTSHVDIIQIPAFLCRQTDLLVAAAKTNKIINVKKGQFLAPWDMKNVIKKISDSGNNNILITE
;
A
#
# COMPACT_ATOMS: atom_id res chain seq x y z
N MET A 1 17.14 8.89 17.55
CA MET A 1 16.75 7.57 17.01
C MET A 1 17.37 7.43 15.62
N LYS A 2 17.99 6.28 15.31
CA LYS A 2 18.54 6.03 13.98
C LYS A 2 17.35 5.86 13.01
N ASN A 3 17.31 6.63 11.92
CA ASN A 3 16.27 6.46 10.91
C ASN A 3 16.41 5.08 10.25
N LEU A 4 15.28 4.37 10.14
CA LEU A 4 15.21 3.11 9.40
C LEU A 4 15.07 3.46 7.90
N THR A 5 15.83 2.75 7.08
CA THR A 5 15.67 2.78 5.62
C THR A 5 14.98 1.49 5.20
N ILE A 6 13.87 1.60 4.49
CA ILE A 6 13.12 0.49 3.92
C ILE A 6 13.44 0.43 2.44
N ASN A 7 13.84 -0.74 1.95
CA ASN A 7 14.08 -0.97 0.52
C ASN A 7 12.85 -1.61 -0.13
N CYS A 8 12.28 -0.94 -1.14
CA CYS A 8 11.18 -1.44 -1.94
C CYS A 8 11.64 -1.57 -3.40
N LYS A 9 12.06 -2.75 -3.83
CA LYS A 9 12.58 -3.00 -5.20
C LYS A 9 13.63 -1.96 -5.65
N GLY A 10 14.60 -1.66 -4.80
CA GLY A 10 15.66 -0.70 -5.09
C GLY A 10 15.32 0.75 -4.74
N ILE A 11 14.08 1.06 -4.40
CA ILE A 11 13.69 2.38 -3.90
C ILE A 11 13.94 2.42 -2.39
N GLU A 12 14.81 3.33 -1.95
CA GLU A 12 15.06 3.59 -0.54
C GLU A 12 14.01 4.57 0.01
N ILE A 13 13.25 4.13 1.02
CA ILE A 13 12.22 4.95 1.69
C ILE A 13 12.69 5.21 3.12
N SER A 14 12.94 6.47 3.46
CA SER A 14 13.40 6.91 4.78
C SER A 14 13.11 8.40 4.98
N ASN A 15 13.08 8.84 6.25
CA ASN A 15 12.87 10.25 6.60
C ASN A 15 14.07 11.16 6.28
N ASP A 16 15.24 10.58 5.98
CA ASP A 16 16.48 11.29 5.68
C ASP A 16 16.96 11.11 4.22
N LYS A 17 16.11 10.51 3.37
CA LYS A 17 16.37 10.29 1.95
C LYS A 17 15.49 11.18 1.07
N THR A 18 15.77 11.17 -0.23
CA THR A 18 14.90 11.79 -1.24
C THR A 18 13.49 11.23 -1.14
N ILE A 19 12.50 12.07 -1.39
CA ILE A 19 11.09 11.65 -1.36
C ILE A 19 10.83 10.48 -2.30
N CYS A 20 9.94 9.58 -1.87
CA CYS A 20 9.35 8.54 -2.70
C CYS A 20 7.89 8.91 -2.99
N LEU A 21 7.48 8.81 -4.25
CA LEU A 21 6.11 9.06 -4.68
C LEU A 21 5.30 7.76 -4.61
N ILE A 22 4.26 7.73 -3.77
CA ILE A 22 3.25 6.68 -3.75
C ILE A 22 1.97 7.27 -4.36
N ALA A 23 1.65 6.94 -5.60
CA ALA A 23 0.56 7.56 -6.35
C ALA A 23 -0.12 6.61 -7.33
N GLY A 24 -1.36 6.95 -7.69
CA GLY A 24 -2.19 6.22 -8.65
C GLY A 24 -3.67 6.55 -8.49
N PRO A 25 -4.55 5.97 -9.30
CA PRO A 25 -5.99 6.21 -9.22
C PRO A 25 -6.55 5.69 -7.89
N CYS A 26 -7.54 6.40 -7.37
CA CYS A 26 -8.16 6.09 -6.08
C CYS A 26 -8.67 4.63 -6.00
N GLN A 27 -9.23 4.13 -7.11
CA GLN A 27 -9.71 2.76 -7.25
C GLN A 27 -9.29 2.17 -8.61
N LEU A 28 -9.12 0.87 -8.66
CA LEU A 28 -8.91 0.13 -9.90
C LEU A 28 -10.22 0.04 -10.67
N GLU A 29 -10.25 0.55 -11.89
CA GLU A 29 -11.46 0.59 -12.73
C GLU A 29 -11.37 -0.40 -13.90
N THR A 30 -10.28 -0.31 -14.69
CA THR A 30 -9.98 -1.22 -15.78
C THR A 30 -8.48 -1.49 -15.86
N GLU A 31 -8.11 -2.60 -16.50
CA GLU A 31 -6.70 -2.94 -16.75
C GLU A 31 -6.02 -1.86 -17.58
N GLN A 32 -6.64 -1.42 -18.68
CA GLN A 32 -6.05 -0.41 -19.56
C GLN A 32 -5.82 0.91 -18.83
N HIS A 33 -6.81 1.39 -18.05
CA HIS A 33 -6.66 2.61 -17.27
C HIS A 33 -5.51 2.49 -16.25
N ALA A 34 -5.38 1.32 -15.60
CA ALA A 34 -4.33 1.09 -14.62
C ALA A 34 -2.93 1.13 -15.25
N LEU A 35 -2.75 0.47 -16.38
CA LEU A 35 -1.48 0.48 -17.14
C LEU A 35 -1.12 1.88 -17.64
N ASP A 36 -2.07 2.59 -18.23
CA ASP A 36 -1.87 3.96 -18.76
C ASP A 36 -1.47 4.92 -17.63
N MET A 37 -2.17 4.86 -16.51
CA MET A 37 -1.87 5.74 -15.36
C MET A 37 -0.53 5.38 -14.72
N ALA A 38 -0.26 4.09 -14.52
CA ALA A 38 1.02 3.64 -13.97
C ALA A 38 2.20 4.06 -14.87
N GLY A 39 2.07 3.88 -16.18
CA GLY A 39 3.08 4.26 -17.17
C GLY A 39 3.36 5.77 -17.15
N LYS A 40 2.31 6.59 -17.26
CA LYS A 40 2.45 8.06 -17.28
C LYS A 40 3.07 8.61 -15.99
N ILE A 41 2.65 8.11 -14.82
CA ILE A 41 3.21 8.56 -13.54
C ILE A 41 4.69 8.10 -13.44
N ASN A 42 5.00 6.88 -13.87
CA ASN A 42 6.37 6.36 -13.87
C ASN A 42 7.30 7.20 -14.76
N GLU A 43 6.86 7.60 -15.95
CA GLU A 43 7.61 8.49 -16.84
C GLU A 43 7.91 9.84 -16.17
N ILE A 44 6.90 10.44 -15.51
CA ILE A 44 7.08 11.70 -14.78
C ILE A 44 8.07 11.50 -13.62
N ALA A 45 7.91 10.45 -12.82
CA ALA A 45 8.79 10.16 -11.70
C ALA A 45 10.25 9.97 -12.14
N LYS A 46 10.47 9.22 -13.23
CA LYS A 46 11.80 9.05 -13.86
C LYS A 46 12.41 10.39 -14.30
N LYS A 47 11.62 11.25 -14.94
CA LYS A 47 12.08 12.58 -15.37
C LYS A 47 12.63 13.44 -14.22
N TYR A 48 12.06 13.28 -13.03
CA TYR A 48 12.48 14.02 -11.83
C TYR A 48 13.39 13.21 -10.90
N ASN A 49 13.81 11.99 -11.31
CA ASN A 49 14.62 11.09 -10.50
C ASN A 49 14.01 10.81 -9.13
N ILE A 50 12.71 10.55 -9.08
CA ILE A 50 11.95 10.25 -7.86
C ILE A 50 11.58 8.77 -7.86
N GLY A 51 11.82 8.06 -6.76
CA GLY A 51 11.34 6.70 -6.55
C GLY A 51 9.80 6.65 -6.63
N PHE A 52 9.24 5.69 -7.36
CA PHE A 52 7.80 5.60 -7.59
C PHE A 52 7.24 4.23 -7.20
N VAL A 53 6.16 4.25 -6.42
CA VAL A 53 5.33 3.09 -6.08
C VAL A 53 3.92 3.34 -6.63
N TYR A 54 3.46 2.48 -7.53
CA TYR A 54 2.09 2.57 -8.05
C TYR A 54 1.09 2.14 -6.98
N LYS A 55 0.09 2.98 -6.72
CA LYS A 55 -0.93 2.73 -5.71
C LYS A 55 -2.32 2.75 -6.31
N THR A 56 -3.09 1.71 -6.06
CA THR A 56 -4.54 1.71 -6.32
C THR A 56 -5.25 0.74 -5.37
N SER A 57 -6.54 0.97 -5.12
CA SER A 57 -7.38 0.06 -4.31
C SER A 57 -8.21 -0.82 -5.23
N PHE A 58 -8.26 -2.11 -4.96
CA PHE A 58 -9.15 -3.02 -5.67
C PHE A 58 -10.61 -2.88 -5.22
N ASP A 59 -10.82 -2.39 -4.01
CA ASP A 59 -12.14 -2.15 -3.42
C ASP A 59 -12.14 -0.90 -2.53
N LYS A 60 -13.15 -0.07 -2.68
CA LYS A 60 -13.45 1.05 -1.79
C LYS A 60 -14.53 0.64 -0.79
N ALA A 61 -14.14 -0.21 0.18
CA ALA A 61 -15.04 -0.83 1.15
C ALA A 61 -15.79 0.17 2.05
N ASN A 62 -15.29 1.41 2.17
CA ASN A 62 -15.83 2.45 3.05
C ASN A 62 -16.63 3.54 2.31
N ARG A 63 -17.21 3.26 1.13
CA ARG A 63 -18.09 4.22 0.45
C ARG A 63 -19.25 4.61 1.34
N THR A 64 -19.59 5.91 1.33
CA THR A 64 -20.72 6.45 2.10
C THR A 64 -22.08 5.98 1.56
N SER A 65 -22.18 5.76 0.24
CA SER A 65 -23.40 5.29 -0.41
C SER A 65 -23.26 3.81 -0.79
N LEU A 66 -24.32 3.04 -0.56
CA LEU A 66 -24.41 1.66 -1.03
C LEU A 66 -24.29 1.55 -2.56
N GLN A 67 -24.74 2.58 -3.30
CA GLN A 67 -24.66 2.67 -4.75
C GLN A 67 -23.30 3.16 -5.27
N GLY A 68 -22.37 3.52 -4.38
CA GLY A 68 -21.03 4.00 -4.74
C GLY A 68 -20.21 2.94 -5.46
N LYS A 69 -19.54 3.31 -6.56
CA LYS A 69 -18.62 2.41 -7.27
C LYS A 69 -17.46 2.04 -6.35
N ARG A 70 -17.18 0.75 -6.23
CA ARG A 70 -16.18 0.23 -5.29
C ARG A 70 -14.87 -0.21 -5.94
N GLY A 71 -14.83 -0.40 -7.23
CA GLY A 71 -13.69 -0.95 -7.97
C GLY A 71 -14.00 -2.32 -8.58
N VAL A 72 -12.98 -3.03 -9.05
CA VAL A 72 -13.15 -4.31 -9.76
C VAL A 72 -13.21 -5.53 -8.83
N GLY A 73 -12.86 -5.36 -7.56
CA GLY A 73 -12.76 -6.45 -6.59
C GLY A 73 -11.41 -7.16 -6.61
N LEU A 74 -11.17 -8.01 -5.60
CA LEU A 74 -9.88 -8.65 -5.36
C LEU A 74 -9.47 -9.54 -6.55
N ASP A 75 -10.26 -10.54 -6.90
CA ASP A 75 -9.88 -11.58 -7.87
C ASP A 75 -9.51 -11.01 -9.24
N ARG A 76 -10.22 -9.96 -9.68
CA ARG A 76 -9.93 -9.30 -10.96
C ARG A 76 -8.71 -8.38 -10.88
N SER A 77 -8.33 -7.92 -9.71
CA SER A 77 -7.20 -7.01 -9.53
C SER A 77 -5.85 -7.71 -9.54
N LEU A 78 -5.77 -8.95 -9.04
CA LEU A 78 -4.51 -9.69 -8.89
C LEU A 78 -3.76 -9.84 -10.23
N PRO A 79 -4.38 -10.34 -11.32
CA PRO A 79 -3.71 -10.43 -12.61
C PRO A 79 -3.33 -9.06 -13.20
N ILE A 80 -4.09 -8.00 -12.88
CA ILE A 80 -3.75 -6.64 -13.33
C ILE A 80 -2.49 -6.14 -12.61
N PHE A 81 -2.34 -6.41 -11.32
CA PHE A 81 -1.11 -6.08 -10.58
C PHE A 81 0.09 -6.82 -11.15
N ASP A 82 -0.03 -8.12 -11.43
CA ASP A 82 1.05 -8.90 -12.05
C ASP A 82 1.45 -8.34 -13.41
N LYS A 83 0.48 -7.94 -14.23
CA LYS A 83 0.72 -7.35 -15.54
C LYS A 83 1.47 -6.02 -15.43
N ILE A 84 1.06 -5.12 -14.52
CA ILE A 84 1.77 -3.85 -14.26
C ILE A 84 3.21 -4.11 -13.82
N LYS A 85 3.43 -5.05 -12.90
CA LYS A 85 4.78 -5.42 -12.44
C LYS A 85 5.64 -5.97 -13.59
N LYS A 86 5.06 -6.79 -14.45
CA LYS A 86 5.76 -7.41 -15.58
C LYS A 86 6.13 -6.39 -16.67
N GLU A 87 5.22 -5.47 -16.98
CA GLU A 87 5.41 -4.52 -18.09
C GLU A 87 6.24 -3.29 -17.69
N LEU A 88 6.08 -2.80 -16.46
CA LEU A 88 6.68 -1.53 -16.03
C LEU A 88 7.81 -1.69 -15.01
N ASP A 89 7.97 -2.88 -14.42
CA ASP A 89 8.93 -3.20 -13.35
C ASP A 89 8.91 -2.19 -12.18
N ILE A 90 7.73 -1.81 -11.74
CA ILE A 90 7.52 -0.89 -10.62
C ILE A 90 6.89 -1.60 -9.43
N PRO A 91 7.20 -1.21 -8.17
CA PRO A 91 6.52 -1.73 -7.00
C PRO A 91 5.07 -1.27 -6.93
N ILE A 92 4.23 -2.13 -6.32
CA ILE A 92 2.79 -1.90 -6.19
C ILE A 92 2.39 -1.86 -4.72
N LEU A 93 1.48 -0.93 -4.40
CA LEU A 93 0.77 -0.84 -3.14
C LEU A 93 -0.74 -0.98 -3.35
N THR A 94 -1.37 -1.84 -2.57
CA THR A 94 -2.85 -1.88 -2.43
C THR A 94 -3.26 -1.97 -0.97
N ASP A 95 -4.49 -1.57 -0.67
CA ASP A 95 -5.06 -1.70 0.68
C ASP A 95 -5.85 -3.00 0.81
N VAL A 96 -5.90 -3.52 2.05
CA VAL A 96 -6.64 -4.72 2.45
C VAL A 96 -7.62 -4.38 3.58
N HIS A 97 -8.72 -5.15 3.67
CA HIS A 97 -9.81 -4.86 4.60
C HIS A 97 -10.09 -5.99 5.59
N ASN A 98 -9.57 -7.18 5.36
CA ASN A 98 -9.67 -8.35 6.24
C ASN A 98 -8.40 -9.20 6.19
N VAL A 99 -8.35 -10.22 7.06
CA VAL A 99 -7.17 -11.10 7.25
C VAL A 99 -6.88 -11.93 6.00
N GLU A 100 -7.91 -12.45 5.34
CA GLU A 100 -7.79 -13.32 4.17
C GLU A 100 -7.15 -12.58 2.98
N GLN A 101 -7.50 -11.30 2.81
CA GLN A 101 -6.94 -10.47 1.75
C GLN A 101 -5.44 -10.22 1.93
N CYS A 102 -4.92 -10.18 3.17
CA CYS A 102 -3.48 -10.05 3.40
C CYS A 102 -2.70 -11.18 2.71
N THR A 103 -3.18 -12.42 2.86
CA THR A 103 -2.55 -13.58 2.23
C THR A 103 -2.73 -13.54 0.71
N ALA A 104 -3.94 -13.23 0.24
CA ALA A 104 -4.26 -13.23 -1.19
C ALA A 104 -3.43 -12.24 -2.00
N VAL A 105 -3.13 -11.04 -1.48
CA VAL A 105 -2.34 -10.03 -2.21
C VAL A 105 -0.84 -10.24 -2.13
N THR A 106 -0.34 -11.11 -1.24
CA THR A 106 1.09 -11.20 -0.89
C THR A 106 2.01 -11.42 -2.09
N SER A 107 1.65 -12.27 -3.05
CA SER A 107 2.45 -12.54 -4.25
C SER A 107 2.38 -11.44 -5.30
N HIS A 108 1.36 -10.60 -5.25
CA HIS A 108 1.01 -9.64 -6.29
C HIS A 108 1.50 -8.21 -6.00
N VAL A 109 1.70 -7.85 -4.71
CA VAL A 109 2.08 -6.50 -4.31
C VAL A 109 3.37 -6.48 -3.49
N ASP A 110 3.96 -5.30 -3.34
CA ASP A 110 5.21 -5.09 -2.60
C ASP A 110 4.95 -4.39 -1.26
N ILE A 111 3.88 -3.59 -1.18
CA ILE A 111 3.43 -2.88 0.01
C ILE A 111 1.95 -3.17 0.24
N ILE A 112 1.60 -3.56 1.47
CA ILE A 112 0.22 -3.74 1.92
C ILE A 112 -0.18 -2.53 2.76
N GLN A 113 -1.30 -1.88 2.40
CA GLN A 113 -1.82 -0.74 3.16
C GLN A 113 -2.96 -1.16 4.07
N ILE A 114 -2.90 -0.70 5.31
CA ILE A 114 -4.01 -0.77 6.27
C ILE A 114 -4.78 0.56 6.20
N PRO A 115 -6.08 0.55 5.86
CA PRO A 115 -6.91 1.74 5.83
C PRO A 115 -7.03 2.41 7.20
N ALA A 116 -7.27 3.73 7.19
CA ALA A 116 -7.34 4.55 8.40
C ALA A 116 -8.35 4.03 9.43
N PHE A 117 -9.55 3.62 8.99
CA PHE A 117 -10.59 3.11 9.90
C PHE A 117 -10.21 1.77 10.54
N LEU A 118 -9.29 1.02 9.95
CA LEU A 118 -8.87 -0.30 10.42
C LEU A 118 -7.49 -0.29 11.11
N CYS A 119 -6.89 0.88 11.30
CA CYS A 119 -5.51 1.01 11.81
C CYS A 119 -5.29 0.45 13.22
N ARG A 120 -6.34 0.20 14.02
CA ARG A 120 -6.26 -0.40 15.34
C ARG A 120 -6.64 -1.88 15.40
N GLN A 121 -7.13 -2.48 14.30
CA GLN A 121 -7.58 -3.87 14.25
C GLN A 121 -6.40 -4.84 14.41
N THR A 122 -6.26 -5.44 15.59
CA THR A 122 -5.09 -6.24 15.96
C THR A 122 -4.87 -7.40 15.01
N ASP A 123 -5.92 -8.18 14.73
CA ASP A 123 -5.80 -9.38 13.87
C ASP A 123 -5.38 -9.03 12.45
N LEU A 124 -5.90 -7.92 11.90
CA LEU A 124 -5.52 -7.44 10.58
C LEU A 124 -4.04 -6.98 10.53
N LEU A 125 -3.59 -6.24 11.57
CA LEU A 125 -2.20 -5.79 11.68
C LEU A 125 -1.23 -6.98 11.79
N VAL A 126 -1.57 -7.98 12.61
CA VAL A 126 -0.79 -9.20 12.78
C VAL A 126 -0.74 -10.02 11.49
N ALA A 127 -1.88 -10.18 10.80
CA ALA A 127 -1.94 -10.90 9.53
C ALA A 127 -1.10 -10.20 8.45
N ALA A 128 -1.21 -8.88 8.33
CA ALA A 128 -0.39 -8.10 7.41
C ALA A 128 1.10 -8.23 7.74
N ALA A 129 1.50 -8.12 9.03
CA ALA A 129 2.90 -8.28 9.45
C ALA A 129 3.48 -9.64 9.05
N LYS A 130 2.72 -10.72 9.22
CA LYS A 130 3.13 -12.09 8.88
C LYS A 130 3.36 -12.33 7.40
N THR A 131 2.91 -11.44 6.52
CA THR A 131 3.20 -11.53 5.07
C THR A 131 4.66 -11.19 4.74
N ASN A 132 5.41 -10.58 5.65
CA ASN A 132 6.76 -10.04 5.47
C ASN A 132 6.86 -8.98 4.36
N LYS A 133 5.73 -8.42 3.92
CA LYS A 133 5.71 -7.25 3.02
C LYS A 133 5.95 -5.95 3.80
N ILE A 134 6.23 -4.87 3.09
CA ILE A 134 6.21 -3.54 3.69
C ILE A 134 4.77 -3.21 4.07
N ILE A 135 4.54 -2.77 5.30
CA ILE A 135 3.20 -2.43 5.79
C ILE A 135 3.08 -0.92 5.90
N ASN A 136 2.20 -0.32 5.11
CA ASN A 136 1.86 1.09 5.20
C ASN A 136 0.56 1.25 6.00
N VAL A 137 0.62 1.85 7.18
CA VAL A 137 -0.59 2.09 7.98
C VAL A 137 -1.03 3.54 7.85
N LYS A 138 -2.25 3.76 7.37
CA LYS A 138 -2.86 5.09 7.43
C LYS A 138 -3.34 5.38 8.84
N LYS A 139 -2.89 6.53 9.40
CA LYS A 139 -3.37 6.98 10.71
C LYS A 139 -4.88 7.25 10.64
N GLY A 140 -5.63 6.68 11.60
CA GLY A 140 -7.04 7.01 11.76
C GLY A 140 -7.25 8.46 12.18
N GLN A 141 -8.27 9.12 11.64
CA GLN A 141 -8.62 10.51 11.99
C GLN A 141 -8.99 10.67 13.48
N PHE A 142 -9.45 9.57 14.09
CA PHE A 142 -9.79 9.45 15.52
C PHE A 142 -8.58 9.18 16.43
N LEU A 143 -7.38 8.99 15.85
CA LEU A 143 -6.18 8.60 16.60
C LEU A 143 -5.18 9.75 16.65
N ALA A 144 -4.67 10.04 17.85
CA ALA A 144 -3.61 11.02 18.03
C ALA A 144 -2.29 10.52 17.39
N PRO A 145 -1.46 11.39 16.82
CA PRO A 145 -0.23 10.98 16.13
C PRO A 145 0.70 10.12 17.02
N TRP A 146 0.84 10.47 18.29
CA TRP A 146 1.70 9.73 19.23
C TRP A 146 1.17 8.34 19.61
N ASP A 147 -0.12 8.06 19.39
CA ASP A 147 -0.70 6.75 19.63
C ASP A 147 -0.39 5.73 18.52
N MET A 148 0.10 6.21 17.37
CA MET A 148 0.59 5.33 16.31
C MET A 148 1.74 4.42 16.77
N LYS A 149 2.47 4.79 17.82
CA LYS A 149 3.47 3.90 18.45
C LYS A 149 2.89 2.54 18.85
N ASN A 150 1.63 2.49 19.28
CA ASN A 150 0.98 1.25 19.67
C ASN A 150 0.63 0.38 18.44
N VAL A 151 0.27 1.02 17.33
CA VAL A 151 0.02 0.34 16.05
C VAL A 151 1.32 -0.23 15.49
N ILE A 152 2.39 0.58 15.46
CA ILE A 152 3.73 0.16 15.06
C ILE A 152 4.20 -1.03 15.90
N LYS A 153 4.03 -0.95 17.23
CA LYS A 153 4.44 -2.02 18.16
C LYS A 153 3.75 -3.35 17.85
N LYS A 154 2.46 -3.37 17.52
CA LYS A 154 1.75 -4.60 17.15
C LYS A 154 2.38 -5.28 15.93
N ILE A 155 2.79 -4.51 14.92
CA ILE A 155 3.41 -5.02 13.70
C ILE A 155 4.84 -5.49 14.00
N SER A 156 5.64 -4.70 14.73
CA SER A 156 7.02 -5.05 15.06
C SER A 156 7.11 -6.25 15.99
N ASP A 157 6.25 -6.35 17.00
CA ASP A 157 6.17 -7.51 17.90
C ASP A 157 5.72 -8.79 17.15
N SER A 158 5.09 -8.63 15.98
CA SER A 158 4.74 -9.74 15.09
C SER A 158 5.88 -10.12 14.12
N GLY A 159 7.08 -9.52 14.28
CA GLY A 159 8.30 -9.86 13.55
C GLY A 159 8.57 -9.04 12.29
N ASN A 160 7.79 -7.99 12.00
CA ASN A 160 7.97 -7.16 10.81
C ASN A 160 8.31 -5.70 11.17
N ASN A 161 9.50 -5.25 10.76
CA ASN A 161 9.96 -3.87 11.01
C ASN A 161 9.89 -2.98 9.75
N ASN A 162 9.42 -3.48 8.62
CA ASN A 162 9.25 -2.70 7.39
C ASN A 162 7.92 -1.94 7.43
N ILE A 163 7.87 -0.86 8.19
CA ILE A 163 6.62 -0.14 8.51
C ILE A 163 6.71 1.30 8.01
N LEU A 164 5.71 1.70 7.23
CA LEU A 164 5.45 3.07 6.82
C LEU A 164 4.19 3.58 7.52
N ILE A 165 4.16 4.86 7.83
CA ILE A 165 2.98 5.54 8.38
C ILE A 165 2.58 6.66 7.43
N THR A 166 1.31 6.70 7.08
CA THR A 166 0.70 7.76 6.26
C THR A 166 -0.32 8.53 7.08
N GLU A 167 -0.22 9.83 7.07
CA GLU A 167 -1.24 10.73 7.63
C GLU A 167 -2.11 11.35 6.56
#